data_73a8b04fa630b12ba1de8ff5b284d706
#
_entry.id   73a8b04fa630b12ba1de8ff5b284d706
#
_cell.length_a   1.000
_cell.length_b   1.000
_cell.length_c   1.000
_cell.angle_alpha   90.00
_cell.angle_beta   90.00
_cell.angle_gamma   90.00
#
_symmetry.space_group_name_H-M   'P 1'
#
loop_
_entity.id
_entity.type
_entity.pdbx_description
1 polymer ?
#
loop_
_entity_poly.entity_id
_entity_poly.type
_entity_poly.pdbx_seq_one_letter_code
_entity_poly.pdbx_strand_id
1 'polypeptide(L)'
;TYTAKKRIKGVKVQPLLVDVAGNDMLEGTGNIDVNVKGKSLTPTGIKKNLVGTIAINFEDGAVNGINVAQLIRENYAKIKGEKVESTNEAKKTDFSAMKATLKVDKGWVSTNDLSAQSPLLRVTGQGKANFINETVDFLVRTSIVGSLEGQGGKSIDDLKDVTIPIKVTGQWADPK
;
A
#
# COMPACT_ATOMS: atom_id res chain seq x y z
N THR A 1 4.26 -11.25 28.69
CA THR A 1 4.84 -10.15 27.89
C THR A 1 6.08 -10.65 27.16
N TYR A 2 6.19 -10.41 25.91
CA TYR A 2 7.36 -10.75 25.11
C TYR A 2 7.86 -9.54 24.32
N THR A 3 9.13 -9.57 23.96
CA THR A 3 9.76 -8.59 23.08
C THR A 3 10.38 -9.33 21.92
N ALA A 4 10.11 -8.87 20.70
CA ALA A 4 10.69 -9.44 19.49
C ALA A 4 11.48 -8.38 18.74
N LYS A 5 12.77 -8.64 18.56
CA LYS A 5 13.64 -7.88 17.67
C LYS A 5 14.17 -8.85 16.64
N LYS A 6 13.78 -8.68 15.40
CA LYS A 6 14.15 -9.64 14.38
C LYS A 6 14.31 -8.98 13.03
N ARG A 7 15.35 -9.37 12.31
CA ARG A 7 15.57 -9.00 10.92
C ARG A 7 15.31 -10.23 10.05
N ILE A 8 14.32 -10.11 9.17
CA ILE A 8 13.95 -11.18 8.25
C ILE A 8 14.33 -10.73 6.84
N LYS A 9 15.18 -11.51 6.16
CA LYS A 9 15.67 -11.17 4.83
C LYS A 9 15.07 -12.09 3.78
N GLY A 10 14.76 -11.55 2.60
CA GLY A 10 14.33 -12.33 1.46
C GLY A 10 12.98 -13.02 1.64
N VAL A 11 12.09 -12.44 2.45
CA VAL A 11 10.78 -13.02 2.75
C VAL A 11 9.77 -12.64 1.68
N LYS A 12 8.88 -13.58 1.36
CA LYS A 12 7.68 -13.30 0.57
C LYS A 12 6.61 -12.78 1.53
N VAL A 13 6.17 -11.55 1.32
CA VAL A 13 5.30 -10.88 2.30
C VAL A 13 3.86 -11.39 2.27
N GLN A 14 3.34 -11.78 1.11
CA GLN A 14 1.93 -12.15 1.00
C GLN A 14 1.54 -13.35 1.87
N PRO A 15 2.26 -14.49 1.84
CA PRO A 15 1.92 -15.60 2.74
C PRO A 15 2.01 -15.22 4.21
N LEU A 16 3.01 -14.42 4.57
CA LEU A 16 3.17 -13.95 5.95
C LEU A 16 1.99 -13.07 6.37
N LEU A 17 1.55 -12.17 5.52
CA LEU A 17 0.44 -11.27 5.79
C LEU A 17 -0.88 -12.04 5.91
N VAL A 18 -1.08 -13.07 5.09
CA VAL A 18 -2.25 -13.93 5.19
C VAL A 18 -2.26 -14.66 6.53
N ASP A 19 -1.12 -15.20 6.96
CA ASP A 19 -1.03 -15.96 8.21
C ASP A 19 -1.22 -15.07 9.44
N VAL A 20 -0.70 -13.85 9.42
CA VAL A 20 -0.72 -12.94 10.59
C VAL A 20 -1.97 -12.09 10.62
N ALA A 21 -2.40 -11.56 9.48
CA ALA A 21 -3.49 -10.58 9.41
C ALA A 21 -4.70 -11.05 8.61
N GLY A 22 -4.64 -12.22 8.00
CA GLY A 22 -5.74 -12.73 7.19
C GLY A 22 -5.99 -11.91 5.92
N ASN A 23 -4.94 -11.31 5.36
CA ASN A 23 -5.05 -10.31 4.31
C ASN A 23 -4.00 -10.58 3.24
N ASP A 24 -4.40 -10.56 1.98
CA ASP A 24 -3.52 -10.80 0.82
C ASP A 24 -3.24 -9.52 0.01
N MET A 25 -3.43 -8.36 0.62
CA MET A 25 -3.36 -7.06 -0.03
C MET A 25 -1.99 -6.72 -0.61
N LEU A 26 -0.91 -7.21 0.00
CA LEU A 26 0.45 -6.83 -0.36
C LEU A 26 1.24 -8.04 -0.82
N GLU A 27 1.82 -7.94 -2.01
CA GLU A 27 2.76 -8.91 -2.57
C GLU A 27 4.13 -8.27 -2.67
N GLY A 28 5.17 -9.06 -2.53
CA GLY A 28 6.55 -8.59 -2.69
C GLY A 28 7.53 -9.49 -1.97
N THR A 29 8.80 -9.26 -2.23
CA THR A 29 9.90 -9.97 -1.59
C THR A 29 10.90 -8.96 -1.07
N GLY A 30 11.40 -9.16 0.13
CA GLY A 30 12.39 -8.25 0.67
C GLY A 30 12.65 -8.48 2.14
N ASN A 31 12.97 -7.40 2.84
CA ASN A 31 13.43 -7.44 4.21
C ASN A 31 12.43 -6.79 5.15
N ILE A 32 12.30 -7.38 6.32
CA ILE A 32 11.45 -6.86 7.38
C ILE A 32 12.29 -6.77 8.66
N ASP A 33 12.35 -5.60 9.27
CA ASP A 33 12.95 -5.39 10.58
C ASP A 33 11.83 -5.16 11.60
N VAL A 34 11.73 -6.06 12.57
CA VAL A 34 10.67 -6.05 13.58
C VAL A 34 11.26 -5.68 14.92
N ASN A 35 10.63 -4.74 15.61
CA ASN A 35 10.97 -4.36 16.99
C ASN A 35 9.67 -4.09 17.72
N VAL A 36 9.10 -5.13 18.32
CA VAL A 36 7.76 -5.09 18.89
C VAL A 36 7.71 -5.76 20.27
N LYS A 37 6.69 -5.38 21.03
CA LYS A 37 6.34 -5.99 22.32
C LYS A 37 4.88 -6.45 22.26
N GLY A 38 4.60 -7.57 22.92
CA GLY A 38 3.23 -8.08 22.95
C GLY A 38 2.96 -8.91 24.18
N LYS A 39 1.70 -9.29 24.35
CA LYS A 39 1.24 -10.08 25.50
C LYS A 39 0.71 -11.45 25.10
N SER A 40 0.48 -11.70 23.84
CA SER A 40 -0.12 -12.95 23.37
C SER A 40 0.45 -13.30 22.01
N LEU A 41 0.61 -14.58 21.75
CA LEU A 41 1.06 -15.10 20.47
C LEU A 41 -0.09 -15.61 19.59
N THR A 42 -1.34 -15.55 20.07
CA THR A 42 -2.49 -15.86 19.22
C THR A 42 -2.72 -14.76 18.18
N PRO A 43 -3.27 -15.06 17.00
CA PRO A 43 -3.53 -14.02 16.00
C PRO A 43 -4.37 -12.87 16.54
N THR A 44 -5.41 -13.14 17.33
CA THR A 44 -6.24 -12.11 17.93
C THR A 44 -5.46 -11.28 18.96
N GLY A 45 -4.64 -11.94 19.77
CA GLY A 45 -3.83 -11.27 20.79
C GLY A 45 -2.75 -10.40 20.17
N ILE A 46 -2.14 -10.84 19.07
CA ILE A 46 -1.18 -10.05 18.31
C ILE A 46 -1.84 -8.76 17.81
N LYS A 47 -3.03 -8.87 17.21
CA LYS A 47 -3.74 -7.69 16.72
C LYS A 47 -4.06 -6.69 17.83
N LYS A 48 -4.44 -7.17 19.01
CA LYS A 48 -4.91 -6.31 20.11
C LYS A 48 -3.80 -5.74 20.99
N ASN A 49 -2.66 -6.41 21.07
CA ASN A 49 -1.65 -6.10 22.09
C ASN A 49 -0.28 -5.73 21.56
N LEU A 50 -0.04 -5.90 20.26
CA LEU A 50 1.28 -5.65 19.70
C LEU A 50 1.57 -4.16 19.63
N VAL A 51 2.75 -3.76 20.10
CA VAL A 51 3.22 -2.36 20.10
C VAL A 51 4.67 -2.33 19.63
N GLY A 52 5.01 -1.40 18.76
CA GLY A 52 6.39 -1.21 18.32
C GLY A 52 6.49 -0.70 16.92
N THR A 53 7.59 -1.05 16.26
CA THR A 53 7.87 -0.61 14.90
C THR A 53 8.22 -1.78 14.00
N ILE A 54 7.84 -1.67 12.74
CA ILE A 54 8.18 -2.63 11.69
C ILE A 54 8.67 -1.84 10.49
N ALA A 55 9.93 -2.03 10.10
CA ALA A 55 10.47 -1.42 8.89
C ALA A 55 10.43 -2.44 7.76
N ILE A 56 9.89 -2.04 6.62
CA ILE A 56 9.77 -2.89 5.45
C ILE A 56 10.55 -2.31 4.28
N ASN A 57 11.12 -3.19 3.46
CA ASN A 57 11.82 -2.83 2.23
C ASN A 57 11.61 -3.98 1.24
N PHE A 58 10.64 -3.81 0.34
CA PHE A 58 10.22 -4.84 -0.61
C PHE A 58 10.58 -4.46 -2.03
N GLU A 59 10.77 -5.46 -2.87
CA GLU A 59 11.03 -5.33 -4.30
C GLU A 59 10.07 -6.23 -5.08
N ASP A 60 9.76 -5.82 -6.32
CA ASP A 60 9.05 -6.63 -7.30
C ASP A 60 7.72 -7.17 -6.77
N GLY A 61 6.85 -6.28 -6.35
CA GLY A 61 5.59 -6.67 -5.78
C GLY A 61 4.40 -5.88 -6.31
N ALA A 62 3.31 -5.96 -5.55
CA ALA A 62 2.07 -5.30 -5.90
C ALA A 62 1.20 -5.04 -4.67
N VAL A 63 0.37 -4.02 -4.77
CA VAL A 63 -0.74 -3.79 -3.84
C VAL A 63 -2.02 -4.21 -4.55
N ASN A 64 -2.72 -5.18 -3.97
CA ASN A 64 -3.98 -5.69 -4.50
C ASN A 64 -5.15 -4.83 -3.99
N GLY A 65 -6.21 -4.75 -4.78
CA GLY A 65 -7.41 -4.01 -4.43
C GLY A 65 -7.50 -2.61 -4.99
N ILE A 66 -6.42 -2.09 -5.58
CA ILE A 66 -6.42 -0.75 -6.15
C ILE A 66 -5.50 -0.71 -7.39
N ASN A 67 -5.98 -0.08 -8.45
CA ASN A 67 -5.17 0.22 -9.63
C ASN A 67 -4.97 1.73 -9.71
N VAL A 68 -3.81 2.20 -9.25
CA VAL A 68 -3.50 3.63 -9.18
C VAL A 68 -3.46 4.25 -10.57
N ALA A 69 -2.88 3.57 -11.55
CA ALA A 69 -2.82 4.09 -12.91
C ALA A 69 -4.22 4.30 -13.50
N GLN A 70 -5.14 3.37 -13.25
CA GLN A 70 -6.53 3.49 -13.69
C GLN A 70 -7.23 4.67 -13.00
N LEU A 71 -7.02 4.83 -11.70
CA LEU A 71 -7.61 5.95 -10.95
C LEU A 71 -7.15 7.30 -11.51
N ILE A 72 -5.89 7.40 -11.88
CA ILE A 72 -5.35 8.61 -12.50
C ILE A 72 -6.03 8.88 -13.84
N ARG A 73 -6.18 7.87 -14.70
CA ARG A 73 -6.85 8.00 -15.98
C ARG A 73 -8.30 8.43 -15.83
N GLU A 74 -9.02 7.81 -14.89
CA GLU A 74 -10.42 8.13 -14.63
C GLU A 74 -10.59 9.58 -14.14
N ASN A 75 -9.75 10.02 -13.22
CA ASN A 75 -9.79 11.38 -12.72
C ASN A 75 -9.46 12.41 -13.79
N TYR A 76 -8.48 12.10 -14.64
CA TYR A 76 -8.12 12.94 -15.75
C TYR A 76 -9.27 13.07 -16.76
N ALA A 77 -9.90 11.94 -17.10
CA ALA A 77 -11.05 11.95 -18.01
C ALA A 77 -12.20 12.78 -17.46
N LYS A 78 -12.48 12.69 -16.17
CA LYS A 78 -13.52 13.52 -15.51
C LYS A 78 -13.22 15.02 -15.61
N ILE A 79 -11.96 15.41 -15.39
CA ILE A 79 -11.54 16.82 -15.49
C ILE A 79 -11.73 17.32 -16.91
N LYS A 80 -11.45 16.50 -17.91
CA LYS A 80 -11.61 16.83 -19.33
C LYS A 80 -13.04 16.71 -19.83
N GLY A 81 -13.97 16.20 -19.03
CA GLY A 81 -15.34 15.96 -19.43
C GLY A 81 -15.51 14.77 -20.36
N GLU A 82 -14.52 13.92 -20.46
CA GLU A 82 -14.55 12.71 -21.29
C GLU A 82 -15.26 11.58 -20.55
N LYS A 83 -15.80 10.64 -21.34
CA LYS A 83 -16.39 9.44 -20.77
C LYS A 83 -15.30 8.54 -20.22
N VAL A 84 -15.50 8.06 -19.01
CA VAL A 84 -14.65 7.03 -18.43
C VAL A 84 -15.14 5.67 -18.90
N GLU A 85 -14.29 4.97 -19.65
CA GLU A 85 -14.58 3.60 -20.02
C GLU A 85 -14.26 2.69 -18.85
N SER A 86 -15.23 1.85 -18.47
CA SER A 86 -14.94 0.84 -17.47
C SER A 86 -14.08 -0.24 -18.13
N THR A 87 -12.91 -0.46 -17.54
CA THR A 87 -11.99 -1.49 -18.00
C THR A 87 -12.07 -2.69 -17.07
N ASN A 88 -11.83 -3.87 -17.62
CA ASN A 88 -11.74 -5.09 -16.83
C ASN A 88 -10.33 -5.32 -16.29
N GLU A 89 -9.55 -4.25 -16.13
CA GLU A 89 -8.21 -4.36 -15.57
C GLU A 89 -8.28 -4.84 -14.12
N ALA A 90 -7.33 -5.68 -13.75
CA ALA A 90 -7.21 -6.15 -12.38
C ALA A 90 -6.97 -4.96 -11.44
N LYS A 91 -7.63 -4.98 -10.29
CA LYS A 91 -7.38 -3.99 -9.24
C LYS A 91 -6.06 -4.32 -8.55
N LYS A 92 -4.98 -3.89 -9.16
CA LYS A 92 -3.63 -4.20 -8.71
C LYS A 92 -2.70 -3.07 -9.13
N THR A 93 -1.84 -2.65 -8.20
CA THR A 93 -0.78 -1.67 -8.46
C THR A 93 0.57 -2.33 -8.28
N ASP A 94 1.31 -2.53 -9.38
CA ASP A 94 2.65 -3.09 -9.33
C ASP A 94 3.66 -2.05 -8.88
N PHE A 95 4.69 -2.49 -8.17
CA PHE A 95 5.83 -1.65 -7.80
C PHE A 95 7.14 -2.41 -7.97
N SER A 96 8.22 -1.67 -8.27
CA SER A 96 9.58 -2.22 -8.31
C SER A 96 10.25 -2.16 -6.96
N ALA A 97 9.94 -1.16 -6.14
CA ALA A 97 10.45 -1.01 -4.78
C ALA A 97 9.42 -0.32 -3.90
N MET A 98 9.37 -0.74 -2.65
CA MET A 98 8.51 -0.12 -1.63
C MET A 98 9.20 -0.18 -0.29
N LYS A 99 9.19 0.91 0.46
CA LYS A 99 9.69 0.93 1.83
C LYS A 99 8.84 1.83 2.71
N ALA A 100 8.75 1.45 3.97
CA ALA A 100 8.03 2.21 4.99
C ALA A 100 8.49 1.81 6.38
N THR A 101 8.29 2.71 7.34
CA THR A 101 8.41 2.39 8.76
C THR A 101 7.00 2.44 9.34
N LEU A 102 6.55 1.30 9.84
CA LEU A 102 5.22 1.15 10.38
C LEU A 102 5.26 1.24 11.91
N LYS A 103 4.39 2.05 12.47
CA LYS A 103 4.16 2.07 13.91
C LYS A 103 2.95 1.20 14.22
N VAL A 104 3.14 0.24 15.10
CA VAL A 104 2.10 -0.70 15.51
C VAL A 104 1.68 -0.39 16.94
N ASP A 105 0.41 -0.20 17.18
CA ASP A 105 -0.12 0.11 18.51
C ASP A 105 -1.52 -0.46 18.67
N LYS A 106 -1.61 -1.65 19.28
CA LYS A 106 -2.86 -2.28 19.70
C LYS A 106 -3.93 -2.34 18.60
N GLY A 107 -3.52 -2.82 17.43
CA GLY A 107 -4.40 -2.96 16.27
C GLY A 107 -4.31 -1.82 15.29
N TRP A 108 -3.73 -0.69 15.65
CA TRP A 108 -3.44 0.40 14.74
C TRP A 108 -2.07 0.23 14.12
N VAL A 109 -2.00 0.41 12.81
CA VAL A 109 -0.74 0.47 12.07
C VAL A 109 -0.73 1.78 11.32
N SER A 110 0.32 2.57 11.52
CA SER A 110 0.44 3.88 10.89
C SER A 110 1.82 4.08 10.28
N THR A 111 1.89 4.92 9.27
CA THR A 111 3.14 5.33 8.65
C THR A 111 3.03 6.75 8.12
N ASN A 112 4.15 7.46 8.10
CA ASN A 112 4.27 8.78 7.48
C ASN A 112 5.39 8.85 6.45
N ASP A 113 6.03 7.73 6.14
CA ASP A 113 7.20 7.68 5.27
C ASP A 113 7.09 6.61 4.18
N LEU A 114 5.88 6.15 3.86
CA LEU A 114 5.70 5.19 2.78
C LEU A 114 6.24 5.77 1.48
N SER A 115 7.07 5.00 0.80
CA SER A 115 7.63 5.36 -0.50
C SER A 115 7.62 4.12 -1.39
N ALA A 116 7.04 4.26 -2.57
CA ALA A 116 6.99 3.19 -3.56
C ALA A 116 7.30 3.76 -4.93
N GLN A 117 7.85 2.93 -5.80
CA GLN A 117 8.16 3.34 -7.16
C GLN A 117 7.89 2.22 -8.15
N SER A 118 7.48 2.61 -9.33
CA SER A 118 7.38 1.77 -10.51
C SER A 118 8.05 2.50 -11.67
N PRO A 119 8.18 1.87 -12.87
CA PRO A 119 8.73 2.59 -14.02
C PRO A 119 7.98 3.87 -14.38
N LEU A 120 6.67 3.93 -14.07
CA LEU A 120 5.81 5.05 -14.45
C LEU A 120 5.54 6.01 -13.29
N LEU A 121 5.61 5.55 -12.04
CA LEU A 121 5.07 6.26 -10.91
C LEU A 121 6.09 6.38 -9.77
N ARG A 122 6.01 7.50 -9.06
CA ARG A 122 6.59 7.66 -7.73
C ARG A 122 5.46 7.94 -6.77
N VAL A 123 5.42 7.16 -5.70
CA VAL A 123 4.31 7.19 -4.74
C VAL A 123 4.87 7.44 -3.36
N THR A 124 4.30 8.40 -2.65
CA THR A 124 4.52 8.58 -1.22
C THR A 124 3.20 8.49 -0.50
N GLY A 125 3.22 8.07 0.75
CA GLY A 125 1.96 7.90 1.47
C GLY A 125 2.11 8.09 2.96
N GLN A 126 1.00 8.41 3.57
CA GLN A 126 0.87 8.50 5.02
C GLN A 126 -0.54 8.12 5.42
N GLY A 127 -0.69 7.55 6.58
CA GLY A 127 -1.99 7.17 7.06
C GLY A 127 -1.94 6.07 8.11
N LYS A 128 -3.10 5.49 8.34
CA LYS A 128 -3.27 4.46 9.36
C LYS A 128 -4.30 3.44 8.92
N ALA A 129 -4.20 2.26 9.51
CA ALA A 129 -5.16 1.19 9.35
C ALA A 129 -5.44 0.57 10.70
N ASN A 130 -6.68 0.13 10.90
CA ASN A 130 -7.06 -0.59 12.11
C ASN A 130 -7.32 -2.04 11.74
N PHE A 131 -6.48 -2.94 12.23
CA PHE A 131 -6.55 -4.36 11.90
C PHE A 131 -7.62 -5.11 12.70
N ILE A 132 -8.19 -4.49 13.73
CA ILE A 132 -9.31 -5.06 14.48
C ILE A 132 -10.62 -4.79 13.73
N ASN A 133 -10.82 -3.55 13.28
CA ASN A 133 -12.01 -3.12 12.55
C ASN A 133 -11.90 -3.31 11.03
N GLU A 134 -10.71 -3.66 10.55
CA GLU A 134 -10.42 -3.83 9.12
C GLU A 134 -10.70 -2.55 8.31
N THR A 135 -10.33 -1.41 8.87
CA THR A 135 -10.52 -0.11 8.24
C THR A 135 -9.18 0.53 7.86
N VAL A 136 -9.22 1.40 6.88
CA VAL A 136 -8.05 2.12 6.40
C VAL A 136 -8.41 3.61 6.19
N ASP A 137 -7.43 4.47 6.50
CA ASP A 137 -7.50 5.91 6.22
C ASP A 137 -6.11 6.34 5.76
N PHE A 138 -5.92 6.43 4.47
CA PHE A 138 -4.61 6.61 3.88
C PHE A 138 -4.65 7.68 2.81
N LEU A 139 -3.63 8.53 2.78
CA LEU A 139 -3.42 9.52 1.74
C LEU A 139 -2.17 9.15 0.96
N VAL A 140 -2.34 8.93 -0.32
CA VAL A 140 -1.27 8.60 -1.25
C VAL A 140 -1.08 9.77 -2.21
N ARG A 141 0.17 10.17 -2.40
CA ARG A 141 0.54 11.17 -3.40
C ARG A 141 1.33 10.49 -4.50
N THR A 142 0.83 10.58 -5.70
CA THR A 142 1.40 9.90 -6.87
C THR A 142 1.91 10.92 -7.87
N SER A 143 3.15 10.74 -8.31
CA SER A 143 3.75 11.54 -9.39
C SER A 143 4.04 10.64 -10.58
N ILE A 144 3.75 11.10 -11.77
CA ILE A 144 3.99 10.38 -13.01
C ILE A 144 5.37 10.77 -13.53
N VAL A 145 6.28 9.80 -13.68
CA VAL A 145 7.66 10.04 -14.10
C VAL A 145 8.00 9.40 -15.44
N GLY A 146 7.11 8.56 -15.95
CA GLY A 146 7.28 7.89 -17.24
C GLY A 146 6.09 8.14 -18.16
N SER A 147 6.07 7.45 -19.29
CA SER A 147 4.97 7.54 -20.24
C SER A 147 3.93 6.46 -19.95
N LEU A 148 2.66 6.84 -19.97
CA LEU A 148 1.54 5.91 -19.84
C LEU A 148 0.92 5.58 -21.23
N GLU A 149 1.61 5.85 -22.32
CA GLU A 149 1.11 5.62 -23.67
C GLU A 149 0.58 4.22 -23.90
N GLY A 150 1.32 3.21 -23.43
CA GLY A 150 0.89 1.81 -23.55
C GLY A 150 -0.31 1.44 -22.69
N GLN A 151 -0.77 2.34 -21.81
CA GLN A 151 -1.81 2.06 -20.83
C GLN A 151 -2.99 3.02 -20.87
N GLY A 152 -2.96 4.06 -21.66
CA GLY A 152 -4.06 5.00 -21.61
C GLY A 152 -3.96 6.18 -22.55
N GLY A 153 -2.96 6.24 -23.37
CA GLY A 153 -2.85 7.25 -24.41
C GLY A 153 -2.14 8.52 -23.99
N LYS A 154 -2.02 9.42 -24.93
CA LYS A 154 -1.19 10.63 -24.85
C LYS A 154 -1.67 11.64 -23.79
N SER A 155 -2.97 11.63 -23.49
CA SER A 155 -3.54 12.64 -22.60
C SER A 155 -2.99 12.57 -21.18
N ILE A 156 -2.44 11.44 -20.76
CA ILE A 156 -1.89 11.28 -19.42
C ILE A 156 -0.47 11.85 -19.32
N ASP A 157 0.24 11.99 -20.42
CA ASP A 157 1.55 12.64 -20.42
C ASP A 157 1.46 14.11 -19.97
N ASP A 158 0.30 14.75 -20.12
CA ASP A 158 0.06 16.10 -19.60
C ASP A 158 0.13 16.18 -18.08
N LEU A 159 0.02 15.04 -17.39
CA LEU A 159 0.11 14.97 -15.94
C LEU A 159 1.52 14.70 -15.42
N LYS A 160 2.49 14.61 -16.33
CA LYS A 160 3.89 14.45 -15.96
C LYS A 160 4.34 15.64 -15.10
N ASP A 161 5.09 15.35 -14.03
CA ASP A 161 5.54 16.32 -13.05
C ASP A 161 4.42 16.91 -12.16
N VAL A 162 3.21 16.38 -12.24
CA VAL A 162 2.11 16.76 -11.37
C VAL A 162 1.96 15.70 -10.28
N THR A 163 1.78 16.15 -9.04
CA THR A 163 1.50 15.25 -7.92
C THR A 163 -0.01 15.15 -7.70
N ILE A 164 -0.51 13.93 -7.73
CA ILE A 164 -1.93 13.65 -7.62
C ILE A 164 -2.22 13.00 -6.27
N PRO A 165 -3.01 13.65 -5.39
CA PRO A 165 -3.40 13.02 -4.13
C PRO A 165 -4.54 12.02 -4.35
N ILE A 166 -4.41 10.85 -3.73
CA ILE A 166 -5.45 9.81 -3.75
C ILE A 166 -5.74 9.43 -2.31
N LYS A 167 -6.98 9.58 -1.90
CA LYS A 167 -7.40 9.19 -0.56
C LYS A 167 -8.10 7.85 -0.59
N VAL A 168 -7.67 6.94 0.28
CA VAL A 168 -8.25 5.61 0.43
C VAL A 168 -8.80 5.50 1.84
N THR A 169 -10.10 5.30 1.95
CA THR A 169 -10.79 5.21 3.24
C THR A 169 -11.80 4.07 3.23
N GLY A 170 -12.25 3.69 4.42
CA GLY A 170 -13.27 2.67 4.60
C GLY A 170 -12.70 1.32 4.97
N GLN A 171 -13.46 0.27 4.71
CA GLN A 171 -12.98 -1.09 4.93
C GLN A 171 -12.09 -1.55 3.79
N TRP A 172 -10.99 -2.23 4.09
CA TRP A 172 -10.05 -2.62 3.04
C TRP A 172 -10.56 -3.69 2.09
N ALA A 173 -11.62 -4.39 2.45
CA ALA A 173 -12.29 -5.28 1.51
C ALA A 173 -13.08 -4.51 0.44
N ASP A 174 -13.44 -3.24 0.71
CA ASP A 174 -14.19 -2.37 -0.21
C ASP A 174 -13.79 -0.90 0.04
N PRO A 175 -12.54 -0.53 -0.26
CA PRO A 175 -12.10 0.85 -0.03
C PRO A 175 -12.79 1.83 -0.97
N LYS A 176 -13.03 3.01 -0.47
CA LYS A 176 -13.68 4.09 -1.23
C LYS A 176 -12.77 5.29 -1.43
#